data_c8bfbd323b2cbdbc6a387dfbee9dcb8a
#
_entry.id   c8bfbd323b2cbdbc6a387dfbee9dcb8a
#
_cell.length_a   1.000
_cell.length_b   1.000
_cell.length_c   1.000
_cell.angle_alpha   90.00
_cell.angle_beta   90.00
_cell.angle_gamma   90.00
#
_symmetry.space_group_name_H-M   'P 1'
#
loop_
_entity.id
_entity.type
_entity.pdbx_description
1 polymer ?
#
loop_
_entity_poly.entity_id
_entity_poly.type
_entity_poly.pdbx_seq_one_letter_code
_entity_poly.pdbx_strand_id
1 'polypeptide(L)'
;MKTVREQLVDQWSDEELLFLDPPEDFDYAIVGVAERLGMENVVVYDRDKILEQLRKELTPEEAVEYFEFNILGAYVGEKTPIFLTFKDNLLLNGS
;
A
#
# COMPACT_ATOMS: atom_id res chain seq x y z
N MET A 1 19.08 -12.49 4.67
CA MET A 1 17.61 -12.62 4.82
C MET A 1 16.91 -11.73 3.80
N LYS A 2 15.89 -12.26 3.16
CA LYS A 2 15.16 -11.48 2.14
C LYS A 2 14.16 -10.53 2.78
N THR A 3 14.03 -9.35 2.18
CA THR A 3 12.99 -8.40 2.58
C THR A 3 11.63 -8.90 2.09
N VAL A 4 10.55 -8.30 2.60
CA VAL A 4 9.21 -8.64 2.14
C VAL A 4 9.09 -8.41 0.64
N ARG A 5 9.61 -7.29 0.15
CA ARG A 5 9.58 -6.99 -1.29
C ARG A 5 10.28 -8.09 -2.09
N GLU A 6 11.46 -8.50 -1.67
CA GLU A 6 12.21 -9.55 -2.36
C GLU A 6 11.45 -10.87 -2.36
N GLN A 7 10.82 -11.21 -1.25
CA GLN A 7 10.04 -12.43 -1.15
C GLN A 7 8.86 -12.43 -2.11
N LEU A 8 8.18 -11.29 -2.23
CA LEU A 8 7.06 -11.17 -3.15
C LEU A 8 7.50 -11.25 -4.60
N VAL A 9 8.61 -10.60 -4.93
CA VAL A 9 9.15 -10.66 -6.29
C VAL A 9 9.52 -12.10 -6.65
N ASP A 10 10.08 -12.85 -5.71
CA ASP A 10 10.44 -14.24 -5.95
C ASP A 10 9.20 -15.12 -6.14
N GLN A 11 8.18 -14.90 -5.31
CA GLN A 11 6.95 -15.69 -5.35
C GLN A 11 6.20 -15.47 -6.67
N TRP A 12 6.16 -14.23 -7.14
CA TRP A 12 5.48 -13.86 -8.38
C TRP A 12 6.49 -13.45 -9.43
N SER A 13 7.52 -14.30 -9.65
CA SER A 13 8.63 -13.97 -10.53
C SER A 13 8.24 -13.79 -12.00
N ASP A 14 7.11 -14.35 -12.40
CA ASP A 14 6.62 -14.22 -13.78
C ASP A 14 5.83 -12.95 -14.01
N GLU A 15 5.63 -12.15 -12.97
CA GLU A 15 4.83 -10.95 -13.04
C GLU A 15 5.65 -9.74 -12.59
N GLU A 16 5.28 -8.60 -13.12
CA GLU A 16 5.91 -7.35 -12.73
C GLU A 16 5.02 -6.67 -11.70
N LEU A 17 5.33 -6.87 -10.43
CA LEU A 17 4.58 -6.22 -9.36
C LEU A 17 5.03 -4.76 -9.25
N LEU A 18 4.08 -3.87 -8.98
CA LEU A 18 4.38 -2.46 -8.77
C LEU A 18 4.37 -2.15 -7.28
N PHE A 19 5.37 -1.40 -6.84
CA PHE A 19 5.56 -1.04 -5.44
C PHE A 19 5.63 0.48 -5.30
N LEU A 20 5.32 0.96 -4.10
CA LEU A 20 5.52 2.38 -3.78
C LEU A 20 7.00 2.62 -3.49
N ASP A 21 7.47 3.79 -3.88
CA ASP A 21 8.86 4.23 -3.64
C ASP A 21 8.86 5.43 -2.70
N PRO A 22 9.86 5.57 -1.87
CA PRO A 22 11.01 4.68 -1.72
C PRO A 22 10.70 3.47 -0.83
N PRO A 23 11.39 2.36 -1.04
CA PRO A 23 11.16 1.14 -0.24
C PRO A 23 11.33 1.35 1.25
N GLU A 24 12.31 2.12 1.64
CA GLU A 24 12.62 2.34 3.07
C GLU A 24 11.49 3.07 3.80
N ASP A 25 10.63 3.77 3.07
CA ASP A 25 9.51 4.48 3.68
C ASP A 25 8.22 3.64 3.67
N PHE A 26 8.04 2.79 2.68
CA PHE A 26 6.73 2.17 2.47
C PHE A 26 6.70 0.65 2.52
N ASP A 27 7.84 -0.02 2.36
CA ASP A 27 7.81 -1.49 2.34
C ASP A 27 7.25 -2.10 3.63
N TYR A 28 7.46 -1.44 4.77
CA TYR A 28 6.95 -1.96 6.03
C TYR A 28 5.41 -1.99 6.08
N ALA A 29 4.78 -1.24 5.21
CA ALA A 29 3.32 -1.20 5.13
C ALA A 29 2.74 -2.27 4.20
N ILE A 30 3.57 -3.07 3.54
CA ILE A 30 3.10 -4.13 2.65
C ILE A 30 2.37 -5.20 3.45
N VAL A 31 1.15 -5.52 3.03
CA VAL A 31 0.35 -6.58 3.63
C VAL A 31 0.54 -7.89 2.87
N GLY A 32 0.65 -7.81 1.55
CA GLY A 32 0.77 -8.98 0.71
C GLY A 32 0.37 -8.69 -0.72
N VAL A 33 -0.12 -9.71 -1.41
CA VAL A 33 -0.55 -9.61 -2.79
C VAL A 33 -2.01 -10.04 -2.88
N ALA A 34 -2.83 -9.29 -3.60
CA ALA A 34 -4.23 -9.61 -3.81
C ALA A 34 -4.42 -10.23 -5.18
N GLU A 35 -5.23 -11.27 -5.23
CA GLU A 35 -5.51 -12.03 -6.45
C GLU A 35 -7.01 -12.09 -6.69
N ARG A 36 -7.38 -11.99 -7.96
CA ARG A 36 -8.77 -12.21 -8.38
C ARG A 36 -8.76 -12.72 -9.81
N LEU A 37 -9.58 -13.72 -10.09
CA LEU A 37 -9.64 -14.29 -11.43
C LEU A 37 -9.93 -13.20 -12.47
N GLY A 38 -9.15 -13.19 -13.51
CA GLY A 38 -9.32 -12.22 -14.60
C GLY A 38 -8.74 -10.85 -14.34
N MET A 39 -8.08 -10.66 -13.20
CA MET A 39 -7.43 -9.39 -12.85
C MET A 39 -5.95 -9.60 -12.62
N GLU A 40 -5.18 -8.55 -12.81
CA GLU A 40 -3.76 -8.58 -12.49
C GLU A 40 -3.58 -8.69 -10.97
N ASN A 41 -2.54 -9.41 -10.56
CA ASN A 41 -2.19 -9.47 -9.15
C ASN A 41 -1.55 -8.15 -8.75
N VAL A 42 -1.91 -7.64 -7.57
CA VAL A 42 -1.42 -6.34 -7.12
C VAL A 42 -0.93 -6.40 -5.69
N VAL A 43 0.03 -5.55 -5.37
CA VAL A 43 0.54 -5.42 -4.01
C VAL A 43 -0.49 -4.69 -3.17
N VAL A 44 -0.69 -5.15 -1.94
CA VAL A 44 -1.63 -4.54 -1.00
C VAL A 44 -0.83 -3.89 0.13
N TYR A 45 -1.15 -2.64 0.43
CA TYR A 45 -0.53 -1.87 1.49
C TYR A 45 -1.54 -1.58 2.60
N ASP A 46 -1.03 -1.50 3.83
CA ASP A 46 -1.82 -1.06 4.99
C ASP A 46 -1.95 0.46 4.93
N ARG A 47 -3.16 0.96 4.66
CA ARG A 47 -3.42 2.38 4.52
C ARG A 47 -2.98 3.18 5.75
N ASP A 48 -3.28 2.65 6.93
CA ASP A 48 -2.96 3.38 8.17
C ASP A 48 -1.45 3.51 8.38
N LYS A 49 -0.69 2.50 7.98
CA LYS A 49 0.77 2.57 8.09
C LYS A 49 1.35 3.57 7.10
N ILE A 50 0.76 3.68 5.91
CA ILE A 50 1.18 4.70 4.95
C ILE A 50 0.93 6.09 5.54
N LEU A 51 -0.25 6.31 6.12
CA LEU A 51 -0.57 7.59 6.74
C LEU A 51 0.35 7.89 7.91
N GLU A 52 0.67 6.88 8.71
CA GLU A 52 1.60 7.03 9.83
C GLU A 52 2.96 7.50 9.34
N GLN A 53 3.44 6.93 8.25
CA GLN A 53 4.71 7.33 7.67
C GLN A 53 4.66 8.80 7.21
N LEU A 54 3.56 9.19 6.57
CA LEU A 54 3.42 10.56 6.09
C LEU A 54 3.33 11.56 7.23
N ARG A 55 2.75 11.16 8.36
CA ARG A 55 2.62 12.04 9.52
C ARG A 55 3.93 12.34 10.23
N LYS A 56 5.00 11.71 9.84
CA LYS A 56 6.32 12.05 10.39
C LYS A 56 6.75 13.44 9.99
N GLU A 57 6.24 13.94 8.86
CA GLU A 57 6.61 15.26 8.36
C GLU A 57 5.41 16.15 8.03
N LEU A 58 4.20 15.58 8.06
CA LEU A 58 2.98 16.31 7.72
C LEU A 58 2.01 16.23 8.90
N THR A 59 1.11 17.22 8.98
CA THR A 59 0.03 17.14 9.95
C THR A 59 -0.91 15.99 9.54
N PRO A 60 -1.74 15.49 10.46
CA PRO A 60 -2.69 14.43 10.10
C PRO A 60 -3.57 14.78 8.90
N GLU A 61 -4.03 16.04 8.82
CA GLU A 61 -4.87 16.45 7.69
C GLU A 61 -4.08 16.50 6.40
N GLU A 62 -2.87 17.03 6.45
CA GLU A 62 -2.00 17.07 5.28
C GLU A 62 -1.61 15.68 4.80
N ALA A 63 -1.43 14.75 5.74
CA ALA A 63 -1.08 13.38 5.39
C ALA A 63 -2.21 12.71 4.61
N VAL A 64 -3.45 12.91 5.05
CA VAL A 64 -4.61 12.36 4.34
C VAL A 64 -4.73 12.97 2.94
N GLU A 65 -4.58 14.28 2.84
CA GLU A 65 -4.62 14.96 1.55
C GLU A 65 -3.53 14.45 0.61
N TYR A 66 -2.32 14.36 1.11
CA TYR A 66 -1.20 13.87 0.31
C TYR A 66 -1.47 12.45 -0.18
N PHE A 67 -1.95 11.60 0.73
CA PHE A 67 -2.25 10.21 0.39
C PHE A 67 -3.30 10.16 -0.72
N GLU A 68 -4.40 10.89 -0.56
CA GLU A 68 -5.49 10.81 -1.52
C GLU A 68 -5.12 11.35 -2.90
N PHE A 69 -4.38 12.43 -2.95
CA PHE A 69 -4.04 13.04 -4.23
C PHE A 69 -2.82 12.44 -4.89
N ASN A 70 -1.82 12.03 -4.12
CA ASN A 70 -0.54 11.63 -4.69
C ASN A 70 -0.27 10.13 -4.65
N ILE A 71 -0.98 9.40 -3.83
CA ILE A 71 -0.76 7.95 -3.69
C ILE A 71 -1.99 7.19 -4.16
N LEU A 72 -3.11 7.37 -3.47
CA LEU A 72 -4.35 6.68 -3.84
C LEU A 72 -4.83 7.10 -5.23
N GLY A 73 -4.71 8.39 -5.53
CA GLY A 73 -5.15 8.91 -6.82
C GLY A 73 -4.22 8.65 -7.98
N ALA A 74 -3.04 8.09 -7.71
CA ALA A 74 -2.05 7.86 -8.76
C ALA A 74 -2.29 6.51 -9.45
N TYR A 75 -3.20 6.50 -10.41
CA TYR A 75 -3.49 5.28 -11.15
C TYR A 75 -2.39 5.04 -12.19
N VAL A 76 -1.75 3.87 -12.14
CA VAL A 76 -0.67 3.51 -13.06
C VAL A 76 -0.99 2.23 -13.83
N GLY A 77 -2.26 1.96 -14.04
CA GLY A 77 -2.70 0.78 -14.79
C GLY A 77 -3.30 -0.28 -13.88
N GLU A 78 -3.52 -1.45 -14.43
CA GLU A 78 -4.21 -2.53 -13.72
C GLU A 78 -3.41 -3.10 -12.56
N LYS A 79 -2.11 -2.81 -12.51
CA LYS A 79 -1.25 -3.28 -11.42
C LYS A 79 -1.10 -2.26 -10.29
N THR A 80 -1.87 -1.19 -10.34
CA THR A 80 -1.86 -0.17 -9.29
C THR A 80 -2.10 -0.82 -7.93
N PRO A 81 -1.25 -0.55 -6.93
CA PRO A 81 -1.44 -1.14 -5.60
C PRO A 81 -2.78 -0.79 -4.98
N ILE A 82 -3.22 -1.67 -4.09
CA ILE A 82 -4.47 -1.50 -3.35
C ILE A 82 -4.13 -1.11 -1.92
N PHE A 83 -4.98 -0.28 -1.33
CA PHE A 83 -4.79 0.19 0.04
C PHE A 83 -5.92 -0.34 0.91
N LEU A 84 -5.55 -1.08 1.95
CA LEU A 84 -6.49 -1.78 2.82
C LEU A 84 -6.59 -1.09 4.18
N THR A 85 -7.83 -0.85 4.61
CA THR A 85 -8.08 -0.42 5.98
C THR A 85 -8.57 -1.65 6.74
N PHE A 86 -7.81 -2.06 7.75
CA PHE A 86 -8.20 -3.23 8.53
C PHE A 86 -9.43 -2.92 9.37
N LYS A 87 -10.31 -3.90 9.53
CA LYS A 87 -11.54 -3.68 10.30
C LYS A 87 -11.24 -3.29 11.74
N ASP A 88 -10.13 -3.78 12.30
CA ASP A 88 -9.77 -3.49 13.67
C ASP A 88 -9.32 -2.04 13.86
N ASN A 89 -9.04 -1.35 12.74
CA ASN A 89 -8.65 0.05 12.75
C ASN A 89 -9.82 0.97 12.43
N LEU A 90 -11.00 0.42 12.20
CA LEU A 90 -12.17 1.23 11.96
C LEU A 90 -12.62 1.90 13.25
N LEU A 91 -13.05 3.14 13.13
CA LEU A 91 -13.54 3.86 14.30
C LEU A 91 -14.91 3.32 14.69
N LEU A 92 -15.10 3.13 15.99
CA LEU A 92 -16.37 2.65 16.52
C LEU A 92 -17.31 3.84 16.73
N ASN A 93 -18.59 3.56 16.94
CA ASN A 93 -19.62 4.56 17.12
C ASN A 93 -19.79 5.41 15.89
N GLY A 94 -19.63 4.83 14.76
CA GLY A 94 -19.66 5.61 13.56
C GLY A 94 -18.49 6.55 13.55
N SER A 95 -17.67 6.29 14.41
CA SER A 95 -16.45 7.05 14.51
C SER A 95 -15.32 6.08 14.32
#